data_9f1d68625627ceb206d6399cfa1a4dd6
#
_entry.id   9f1d68625627ceb206d6399cfa1a4dd6
#
_cell.length_a   1.000
_cell.length_b   1.000
_cell.length_c   1.000
_cell.angle_alpha   90.00
_cell.angle_beta   90.00
_cell.angle_gamma   90.00
#
_symmetry.space_group_name_H-M   'P 1'
#
loop_
_entity.id
_entity.type
_entity.pdbx_description
1 polymer ?
#
loop_
_entity_poly.entity_id
_entity_poly.type
_entity_poly.pdbx_seq_one_letter_code
_entity_poly.pdbx_strand_id
1 'polypeptide(L)'
;MKKFALLFLAVFTSLSGYAQTTLTLEDAVLNGRKYYPQGLLMPQWVPGTDTYSHVTDGYQSLVVVDAKSGEETGRVTAGEINETLEGTEVSIRGTWMLNWLDNNTLYFTEKGTLYTYDIANKTTSAQYTMAADNSNLHLSSQLNAAYTVGTNVFVNWLGEESTVQVTKHEDSNVVAGQAIARSEFGITEGLFWNNAGDAVAFYEKNESAVANYPLLDISTTPGSLNEIKYPMAGQGSEYARVGVYHKGKKSPIYLDTDGVEHDQYLTNLSWSPDGKTILLAIVNRAQDHYDVVAFNAKNGKRGATLLSVSNDKWAEPEHPAYWVNNKEFIWLTERDGYMNLYLYTTKGRLVQQLTSNDFEATGILGRDKSGHILFTATGADPRESHLFSVSLKGKQHQLTSENGTHSPILQKDGSYFIDSYSSIDIPSKTELKNTAGKVLRELASANNPFEGTNIRKPSLSSITGPDGSTLYTRTYLPFDFDPSKKYPVLVYVYGGPHAQMVTNRWNGGGPFWMNEFANRGYIVFTLDNRGSAHRGTDFEQQIHRQLGTVEMEDQLAGVA
;
A
#
# COMPACT_ATOMS: atom_id res chain seq x y z
N MET A 1 35.92 -12.81 -82.88
CA MET A 1 34.79 -12.01 -82.39
C MET A 1 34.32 -12.62 -81.05
N LYS A 2 34.77 -12.08 -79.92
CA LYS A 2 34.43 -12.61 -78.61
C LYS A 2 33.32 -11.71 -78.05
N LYS A 3 32.16 -12.32 -77.72
CA LYS A 3 31.02 -11.64 -77.06
C LYS A 3 31.28 -11.59 -75.57
N PHE A 4 31.37 -10.43 -74.97
CA PHE A 4 31.34 -10.19 -73.54
C PHE A 4 29.88 -10.12 -73.09
N ALA A 5 29.48 -11.00 -72.19
CA ALA A 5 28.22 -10.94 -71.47
C ALA A 5 28.45 -10.21 -70.14
N LEU A 6 27.85 -9.04 -69.95
CA LEU A 6 27.80 -8.33 -68.67
C LEU A 6 26.71 -8.97 -67.83
N LEU A 7 27.08 -9.54 -66.68
CA LEU A 7 26.16 -10.01 -65.64
C LEU A 7 25.89 -8.81 -64.69
N PHE A 8 24.68 -8.30 -64.70
CA PHE A 8 24.20 -7.34 -63.70
C PHE A 8 23.78 -8.10 -62.45
N LEU A 9 24.56 -7.98 -61.39
CA LEU A 9 24.22 -8.50 -60.07
C LEU A 9 23.35 -7.43 -59.35
N ALA A 10 22.03 -7.61 -59.33
CA ALA A 10 21.13 -6.77 -58.54
C ALA A 10 21.24 -7.20 -57.07
N VAL A 11 21.87 -6.40 -56.24
CA VAL A 11 21.87 -6.54 -54.79
C VAL A 11 20.52 -6.00 -54.27
N PHE A 12 19.60 -6.95 -54.00
CA PHE A 12 18.42 -6.64 -53.20
C PHE A 12 18.85 -6.48 -51.74
N THR A 13 19.02 -5.27 -51.24
CA THR A 13 19.04 -4.97 -49.81
C THR A 13 17.60 -5.12 -49.34
N SER A 14 17.25 -6.26 -48.75
CA SER A 14 16.02 -6.41 -47.99
C SER A 14 16.13 -5.53 -46.74
N LEU A 15 15.52 -4.35 -46.80
CA LEU A 15 15.15 -3.58 -45.62
C LEU A 15 14.11 -4.45 -44.88
N SER A 16 14.54 -5.23 -43.93
CA SER A 16 13.66 -5.85 -42.94
C SER A 16 13.12 -4.71 -42.09
N GLY A 17 12.04 -4.09 -42.52
CA GLY A 17 11.26 -3.25 -41.66
C GLY A 17 10.69 -4.15 -40.56
N TYR A 18 11.23 -4.07 -39.35
CA TYR A 18 10.56 -4.65 -38.19
C TYR A 18 9.20 -4.00 -38.09
N ALA A 19 8.13 -4.77 -38.34
CA ALA A 19 6.77 -4.30 -38.11
C ALA A 19 6.65 -4.02 -36.61
N GLN A 20 6.48 -2.74 -36.25
CA GLN A 20 6.24 -2.36 -34.87
C GLN A 20 4.91 -2.97 -34.40
N THR A 21 4.92 -3.57 -33.23
CA THR A 21 3.69 -4.06 -32.58
C THR A 21 2.86 -2.86 -32.17
N THR A 22 1.64 -2.78 -32.68
CA THR A 22 0.72 -1.68 -32.36
C THR A 22 0.00 -2.01 -31.05
N LEU A 23 0.03 -1.08 -30.09
CA LEU A 23 -0.81 -1.13 -28.91
C LEU A 23 -2.27 -0.99 -29.30
N THR A 24 -3.11 -1.94 -28.93
CA THR A 24 -4.56 -1.88 -29.15
C THR A 24 -5.29 -1.49 -27.86
N LEU A 25 -6.54 -1.04 -27.98
CA LEU A 25 -7.36 -0.74 -26.80
C LEU A 25 -7.58 -1.99 -25.93
N GLU A 26 -7.78 -3.13 -26.56
CA GLU A 26 -7.90 -4.42 -25.84
C GLU A 26 -6.62 -4.73 -25.07
N ASP A 27 -5.46 -4.57 -25.67
CA ASP A 27 -4.18 -4.74 -25.00
C ASP A 27 -3.98 -3.74 -23.86
N ALA A 28 -4.35 -2.49 -24.08
CA ALA A 28 -4.16 -1.43 -23.09
C ALA A 28 -5.05 -1.61 -21.84
N VAL A 29 -6.24 -2.19 -22.00
CA VAL A 29 -7.26 -2.33 -20.94
C VAL A 29 -7.30 -3.73 -20.35
N LEU A 30 -7.27 -4.78 -21.18
CA LEU A 30 -7.45 -6.17 -20.75
C LEU A 30 -6.13 -6.95 -20.66
N ASN A 31 -5.19 -6.68 -21.56
CA ASN A 31 -3.95 -7.45 -21.71
C ASN A 31 -2.68 -6.62 -21.45
N GLY A 32 -2.78 -5.52 -20.72
CA GLY A 32 -1.67 -4.58 -20.45
C GLY A 32 -0.48 -5.21 -19.75
N ARG A 33 -0.65 -6.39 -19.13
CA ARG A 33 0.39 -7.07 -18.34
C ARG A 33 1.70 -7.28 -19.11
N LYS A 34 1.64 -7.50 -20.42
CA LYS A 34 2.81 -7.68 -21.30
C LYS A 34 3.68 -6.42 -21.46
N TYR A 35 3.12 -5.23 -21.16
CA TYR A 35 3.83 -3.96 -21.21
C TYR A 35 4.35 -3.49 -19.84
N TYR A 36 4.10 -4.26 -18.77
CA TYR A 36 4.72 -4.02 -17.48
C TYR A 36 6.11 -4.66 -17.43
N PRO A 37 7.11 -3.95 -16.90
CA PRO A 37 8.44 -4.49 -16.73
C PRO A 37 8.43 -5.72 -15.82
N GLN A 38 9.16 -6.76 -16.21
CA GLN A 38 9.29 -7.97 -15.41
C GLN A 38 10.45 -7.81 -14.42
N GLY A 39 10.13 -7.54 -13.17
CA GLY A 39 11.08 -7.47 -12.07
C GLY A 39 11.18 -8.78 -11.27
N LEU A 40 11.81 -8.70 -10.12
CA LEU A 40 11.81 -9.80 -9.15
C LEU A 40 10.40 -9.98 -8.58
N LEU A 41 9.82 -11.18 -8.74
CA LEU A 41 8.43 -11.43 -8.38
C LEU A 41 8.30 -11.78 -6.89
N MET A 42 7.51 -11.01 -6.15
CA MET A 42 7.10 -11.28 -4.77
C MET A 42 8.27 -11.64 -3.83
N PRO A 43 9.33 -10.84 -3.75
CA PRO A 43 10.43 -11.13 -2.84
C PRO A 43 9.97 -11.06 -1.38
N GLN A 44 10.41 -12.03 -0.58
CA GLN A 44 10.16 -12.12 0.85
C GLN A 44 11.46 -12.50 1.56
N TRP A 45 11.74 -11.87 2.71
CA TRP A 45 12.83 -12.32 3.57
C TRP A 45 12.43 -13.61 4.30
N VAL A 46 13.34 -14.58 4.35
CA VAL A 46 13.16 -15.79 5.15
C VAL A 46 13.48 -15.45 6.62
N PRO A 47 12.54 -15.62 7.55
CA PRO A 47 12.72 -15.19 8.94
C PRO A 47 13.97 -15.78 9.60
N GLY A 48 14.76 -14.94 10.29
CA GLY A 48 15.94 -15.36 11.06
C GLY A 48 17.16 -15.76 10.22
N THR A 49 17.16 -15.47 8.92
CA THR A 49 18.27 -15.80 8.00
C THR A 49 18.72 -14.60 7.17
N ASP A 50 19.86 -14.74 6.48
CA ASP A 50 20.32 -13.82 5.43
C ASP A 50 19.86 -14.26 4.03
N THR A 51 18.78 -15.03 3.92
CA THR A 51 18.21 -15.47 2.64
C THR A 51 16.89 -14.76 2.35
N TYR A 52 16.58 -14.62 1.08
CA TYR A 52 15.26 -14.19 0.62
C TYR A 52 14.69 -15.24 -0.35
N SER A 53 13.39 -15.25 -0.49
CA SER A 53 12.71 -16.04 -1.51
C SER A 53 12.05 -15.15 -2.55
N HIS A 54 11.83 -15.68 -3.73
CA HIS A 54 11.04 -15.06 -4.77
C HIS A 54 10.35 -16.12 -5.63
N VAL A 55 9.30 -15.70 -6.34
CA VAL A 55 8.50 -16.62 -7.17
C VAL A 55 9.03 -16.67 -8.59
N THR A 56 9.07 -17.87 -9.20
CA THR A 56 9.53 -18.10 -10.58
C THR A 56 8.63 -19.10 -11.31
N ASP A 57 9.01 -19.48 -12.53
CA ASP A 57 8.40 -20.54 -13.34
C ASP A 57 6.88 -20.37 -13.51
N GLY A 58 6.45 -19.15 -13.84
CA GLY A 58 5.02 -18.85 -13.99
C GLY A 58 4.22 -19.00 -12.70
N TYR A 59 4.82 -18.61 -11.58
CA TYR A 59 4.30 -18.73 -10.21
C TYR A 59 4.26 -20.16 -9.64
N GLN A 60 4.98 -21.12 -10.23
CA GLN A 60 4.97 -22.51 -9.78
C GLN A 60 6.12 -22.86 -8.82
N SER A 61 7.15 -22.04 -8.73
CA SER A 61 8.30 -22.26 -7.86
C SER A 61 8.55 -21.07 -6.93
N LEU A 62 8.82 -21.34 -5.66
CA LEU A 62 9.39 -20.43 -4.68
C LEU A 62 10.86 -20.78 -4.52
N VAL A 63 11.75 -19.91 -4.97
CA VAL A 63 13.20 -20.08 -4.91
C VAL A 63 13.75 -19.33 -3.70
N VAL A 64 14.61 -19.97 -2.92
CA VAL A 64 15.32 -19.39 -1.78
C VAL A 64 16.75 -19.10 -2.18
N VAL A 65 17.21 -17.87 -1.94
CA VAL A 65 18.51 -17.38 -2.39
C VAL A 65 19.28 -16.78 -1.22
N ASP A 66 20.56 -17.13 -1.07
CA ASP A 66 21.45 -16.44 -0.16
C ASP A 66 21.68 -15.00 -0.64
N ALA A 67 21.39 -14.04 0.24
CA ALA A 67 21.41 -12.62 -0.13
C ALA A 67 22.80 -12.14 -0.55
N LYS A 68 23.87 -12.68 0.04
CA LYS A 68 25.26 -12.24 -0.21
C LYS A 68 25.88 -12.91 -1.42
N SER A 69 25.80 -14.25 -1.50
CA SER A 69 26.41 -15.00 -2.60
C SER A 69 25.57 -14.99 -3.87
N GLY A 70 24.22 -14.96 -3.74
CA GLY A 70 23.28 -15.11 -4.83
C GLY A 70 23.04 -16.56 -5.25
N GLU A 71 23.55 -17.48 -4.50
CA GLU A 71 23.34 -18.89 -4.75
C GLU A 71 21.93 -19.32 -4.33
N GLU A 72 21.30 -20.13 -5.14
CA GLU A 72 20.05 -20.79 -4.77
C GLU A 72 20.36 -21.81 -3.67
N THR A 73 19.72 -21.65 -2.52
CA THR A 73 19.91 -22.51 -1.35
C THR A 73 18.74 -23.46 -1.11
N GLY A 74 17.61 -23.22 -1.78
CA GLY A 74 16.43 -24.06 -1.66
C GLY A 74 15.35 -23.70 -2.69
N ARG A 75 14.45 -24.66 -2.91
CA ARG A 75 13.31 -24.50 -3.82
C ARG A 75 12.12 -25.29 -3.29
N VAL A 76 10.93 -24.68 -3.36
CA VAL A 76 9.66 -25.33 -3.08
C VAL A 76 8.75 -25.12 -4.29
N THR A 77 8.10 -26.17 -4.77
CA THR A 77 7.17 -26.08 -5.90
C THR A 77 5.72 -26.27 -5.47
N ALA A 78 4.79 -25.70 -6.24
CA ALA A 78 3.37 -25.94 -6.03
C ALA A 78 3.02 -27.43 -6.20
N GLY A 79 3.72 -28.14 -7.11
CA GLY A 79 3.58 -29.58 -7.32
C GLY A 79 3.91 -30.38 -6.07
N GLU A 80 5.07 -30.11 -5.44
CA GLU A 80 5.49 -30.82 -4.20
C GLU A 80 4.47 -30.64 -3.07
N ILE A 81 3.90 -29.46 -2.90
CA ILE A 81 2.86 -29.23 -1.89
C ILE A 81 1.58 -29.98 -2.26
N ASN A 82 1.17 -29.92 -3.53
CA ASN A 82 -0.04 -30.59 -3.99
C ASN A 82 0.05 -32.14 -3.87
N GLU A 83 1.23 -32.72 -4.06
CA GLU A 83 1.46 -34.15 -3.79
C GLU A 83 1.15 -34.51 -2.32
N THR A 84 1.49 -33.64 -1.38
CA THR A 84 1.18 -33.87 0.06
C THR A 84 -0.30 -33.68 0.41
N LEU A 85 -1.06 -33.10 -0.50
CA LEU A 85 -2.52 -32.87 -0.37
C LEU A 85 -3.35 -33.90 -1.17
N GLU A 86 -2.71 -34.89 -1.79
CA GLU A 86 -3.41 -35.94 -2.53
C GLU A 86 -4.46 -36.65 -1.66
N GLY A 87 -5.63 -36.90 -2.25
CA GLY A 87 -6.77 -37.47 -1.54
C GLY A 87 -7.64 -36.43 -0.79
N THR A 88 -7.23 -35.17 -0.78
CA THR A 88 -8.06 -34.05 -0.33
C THR A 88 -8.65 -33.30 -1.52
N GLU A 89 -9.65 -32.45 -1.30
CA GLU A 89 -10.18 -31.53 -2.32
C GLU A 89 -9.40 -30.20 -2.40
N VAL A 90 -8.21 -30.15 -1.82
CA VAL A 90 -7.40 -28.93 -1.68
C VAL A 90 -6.21 -28.99 -2.59
N SER A 91 -5.89 -27.88 -3.24
CA SER A 91 -4.65 -27.69 -3.99
C SER A 91 -4.29 -26.22 -4.02
N ILE A 92 -3.00 -25.90 -4.01
CA ILE A 92 -2.54 -24.52 -4.26
C ILE A 92 -2.37 -24.29 -5.77
N ARG A 93 -2.76 -23.11 -6.22
CA ARG A 93 -2.67 -22.71 -7.63
C ARG A 93 -1.27 -22.23 -8.02
N GLY A 94 -0.45 -21.89 -7.04
CA GLY A 94 0.91 -21.43 -7.23
C GLY A 94 1.57 -21.02 -5.92
N THR A 95 2.88 -20.88 -5.94
CA THR A 95 3.69 -20.56 -4.76
C THR A 95 3.54 -19.11 -4.29
N TRP A 96 2.84 -18.26 -5.05
CA TRP A 96 2.45 -16.91 -4.64
C TRP A 96 1.47 -16.88 -3.44
N MET A 97 0.85 -18.02 -3.10
CA MET A 97 -0.02 -18.18 -1.94
C MET A 97 0.76 -18.41 -0.64
N LEU A 98 2.06 -18.72 -0.74
CA LEU A 98 2.87 -19.13 0.40
C LEU A 98 3.45 -17.93 1.15
N ASN A 99 3.45 -18.03 2.47
CA ASN A 99 4.07 -17.07 3.38
C ASN A 99 5.00 -17.79 4.34
N TRP A 100 6.08 -17.14 4.77
CA TRP A 100 7.00 -17.69 5.74
C TRP A 100 6.49 -17.51 7.17
N LEU A 101 6.44 -18.61 7.95
CA LEU A 101 6.26 -18.56 9.40
C LEU A 101 7.63 -18.45 10.09
N ASP A 102 8.54 -19.32 9.71
CA ASP A 102 9.95 -19.37 10.15
C ASP A 102 10.84 -19.86 8.97
N ASN A 103 12.10 -20.19 9.24
CA ASN A 103 13.05 -20.57 8.19
C ASN A 103 12.85 -21.99 7.61
N ASN A 104 11.93 -22.77 8.14
CA ASN A 104 11.60 -24.11 7.68
C ASN A 104 10.12 -24.32 7.38
N THR A 105 9.26 -23.39 7.78
CA THR A 105 7.80 -23.55 7.72
C THR A 105 7.17 -22.47 6.86
N LEU A 106 6.44 -22.90 5.83
CA LEU A 106 5.54 -22.05 5.07
C LEU A 106 4.10 -22.23 5.55
N TYR A 107 3.26 -21.23 5.34
CA TYR A 107 1.81 -21.35 5.59
C TYR A 107 1.01 -20.73 4.44
N PHE A 108 -0.21 -21.21 4.29
CA PHE A 108 -1.19 -20.70 3.32
C PHE A 108 -2.62 -21.00 3.81
N THR A 109 -3.59 -20.31 3.24
CA THR A 109 -5.00 -20.57 3.46
C THR A 109 -5.67 -21.02 2.17
N GLU A 110 -6.47 -22.08 2.22
CA GLU A 110 -7.26 -22.54 1.09
C GLU A 110 -8.59 -23.12 1.60
N LYS A 111 -9.70 -22.79 0.93
CA LYS A 111 -11.06 -23.18 1.30
C LYS A 111 -11.38 -22.97 2.79
N GLY A 112 -10.92 -21.84 3.35
CA GLY A 112 -11.15 -21.50 4.77
C GLY A 112 -10.31 -22.26 5.77
N THR A 113 -9.38 -23.12 5.35
CA THR A 113 -8.48 -23.86 6.25
C THR A 113 -7.08 -23.27 6.19
N LEU A 114 -6.45 -23.10 7.34
CA LEU A 114 -5.03 -22.76 7.47
C LEU A 114 -4.20 -24.04 7.40
N TYR A 115 -3.20 -24.03 6.53
CA TYR A 115 -2.22 -25.10 6.36
C TYR A 115 -0.82 -24.60 6.68
N THR A 116 0.02 -25.48 7.21
CA THR A 116 1.47 -25.29 7.30
C THR A 116 2.16 -26.36 6.48
N TYR A 117 3.28 -26.00 5.83
CA TYR A 117 4.15 -26.90 5.09
C TYR A 117 5.54 -26.89 5.70
N ASP A 118 5.99 -28.04 6.20
CA ASP A 118 7.35 -28.27 6.70
C ASP A 118 8.26 -28.62 5.51
N ILE A 119 9.23 -27.76 5.23
CA ILE A 119 10.13 -27.89 4.08
C ILE A 119 11.08 -29.07 4.23
N ALA A 120 11.63 -29.29 5.44
CA ALA A 120 12.61 -30.34 5.67
C ALA A 120 11.96 -31.74 5.59
N ASN A 121 10.75 -31.89 6.09
CA ASN A 121 10.01 -33.16 6.11
C ASN A 121 9.11 -33.34 4.89
N LYS A 122 8.90 -32.27 4.09
CA LYS A 122 7.98 -32.24 2.93
C LYS A 122 6.57 -32.71 3.32
N THR A 123 6.00 -32.12 4.35
CA THR A 123 4.67 -32.49 4.84
C THR A 123 3.77 -31.28 5.02
N THR A 124 2.53 -31.38 4.56
CA THR A 124 1.48 -30.38 4.82
C THR A 124 0.57 -30.85 5.95
N SER A 125 0.24 -29.93 6.85
CA SER A 125 -0.65 -30.17 7.98
C SER A 125 -1.75 -29.11 8.02
N ALA A 126 -3.00 -29.56 8.09
CA ALA A 126 -4.13 -28.67 8.39
C ALA A 126 -4.08 -28.29 9.87
N GLN A 127 -4.21 -27.01 10.17
CA GLN A 127 -4.13 -26.47 11.52
C GLN A 127 -5.53 -26.29 12.15
N TYR A 128 -6.38 -25.57 11.45
CA TYR A 128 -7.79 -25.37 11.80
C TYR A 128 -8.57 -24.88 10.58
N THR A 129 -9.90 -25.06 10.62
CA THR A 129 -10.82 -24.57 9.59
C THR A 129 -11.68 -23.44 10.15
N MET A 130 -11.71 -22.33 9.44
CA MET A 130 -12.57 -21.18 9.69
C MET A 130 -13.95 -21.41 9.05
N ALA A 131 -14.92 -20.61 9.40
CA ALA A 131 -16.24 -20.64 8.74
C ALA A 131 -16.10 -20.44 7.22
N ALA A 132 -16.95 -21.10 6.44
CA ALA A 132 -16.86 -21.07 4.97
C ALA A 132 -17.10 -19.68 4.37
N ASP A 133 -17.90 -18.84 5.04
CA ASP A 133 -18.24 -17.47 4.69
C ASP A 133 -17.39 -16.41 5.42
N ASN A 134 -16.19 -16.81 5.89
CA ASN A 134 -15.28 -15.89 6.55
C ASN A 134 -14.80 -14.78 5.62
N SER A 135 -14.60 -13.60 6.20
CA SER A 135 -14.08 -12.40 5.54
C SER A 135 -13.14 -11.64 6.50
N ASN A 136 -12.40 -10.65 5.99
CA ASN A 136 -11.52 -9.80 6.80
C ASN A 136 -10.55 -10.62 7.68
N LEU A 137 -9.97 -11.68 7.12
CA LEU A 137 -9.04 -12.55 7.83
C LEU A 137 -7.76 -11.80 8.19
N HIS A 138 -7.41 -11.81 9.46
CA HIS A 138 -6.16 -11.30 9.99
C HIS A 138 -5.47 -12.37 10.86
N LEU A 139 -4.27 -12.77 10.46
CA LEU A 139 -3.46 -13.75 11.19
C LEU A 139 -2.47 -13.04 12.13
N SER A 140 -2.36 -13.53 13.36
CA SER A 140 -1.27 -13.14 14.26
C SER A 140 0.06 -13.73 13.80
N SER A 141 1.18 -13.22 14.33
CA SER A 141 2.51 -13.81 14.10
C SER A 141 2.65 -15.25 14.63
N GLN A 142 1.71 -15.72 15.44
CA GLN A 142 1.61 -17.10 15.93
C GLN A 142 0.55 -17.91 15.16
N LEU A 143 0.07 -17.40 14.02
CA LEU A 143 -0.97 -18.02 13.19
C LEU A 143 -2.33 -18.20 13.89
N ASN A 144 -2.66 -17.43 14.92
CA ASN A 144 -4.03 -17.34 15.38
C ASN A 144 -4.84 -16.49 14.38
N ALA A 145 -6.06 -16.91 14.05
CA ALA A 145 -6.90 -16.19 13.09
C ALA A 145 -7.97 -15.37 13.81
N ALA A 146 -8.13 -14.11 13.44
CA ALA A 146 -9.33 -13.32 13.68
C ALA A 146 -9.97 -13.01 12.34
N TYR A 147 -11.28 -13.09 12.24
CA TYR A 147 -12.02 -12.87 11.00
C TYR A 147 -13.48 -12.53 11.30
N THR A 148 -14.21 -12.14 10.26
CA THR A 148 -15.64 -11.86 10.38
C THR A 148 -16.49 -12.92 9.68
N VAL A 149 -17.69 -13.16 10.24
CA VAL A 149 -18.79 -13.85 9.57
C VAL A 149 -20.01 -12.96 9.73
N GLY A 150 -20.53 -12.48 8.60
CA GLY A 150 -21.54 -11.43 8.61
C GLY A 150 -21.03 -10.17 9.34
N THR A 151 -21.72 -9.77 10.41
CA THR A 151 -21.39 -8.59 11.21
C THR A 151 -20.60 -8.91 12.48
N ASN A 152 -20.18 -10.15 12.66
CA ASN A 152 -19.59 -10.62 13.92
C ASN A 152 -18.14 -11.07 13.76
N VAL A 153 -17.36 -10.90 14.84
CA VAL A 153 -15.96 -11.31 14.96
C VAL A 153 -15.86 -12.73 15.51
N PHE A 154 -14.99 -13.52 14.91
CA PHE A 154 -14.63 -14.87 15.28
C PHE A 154 -13.11 -15.02 15.42
N VAL A 155 -12.68 -15.97 16.26
CA VAL A 155 -11.27 -16.27 16.48
C VAL A 155 -11.05 -17.78 16.50
N ASN A 156 -10.01 -18.24 15.78
CA ASN A 156 -9.43 -19.57 15.93
C ASN A 156 -8.03 -19.45 16.54
N TRP A 157 -7.76 -20.27 17.54
CA TRP A 157 -6.45 -20.34 18.19
C TRP A 157 -5.67 -21.52 17.64
N LEU A 158 -4.40 -21.31 17.29
CA LEU A 158 -3.55 -22.40 16.84
C LEU A 158 -3.46 -23.48 17.94
N GLY A 159 -3.67 -24.75 17.56
CA GLY A 159 -3.69 -25.88 18.46
C GLY A 159 -5.01 -26.07 19.24
N GLU A 160 -6.05 -25.29 18.96
CA GLU A 160 -7.40 -25.47 19.51
C GLU A 160 -8.39 -25.82 18.37
N GLU A 161 -9.25 -26.81 18.60
CA GLU A 161 -10.23 -27.25 17.58
C GLU A 161 -11.45 -26.32 17.50
N SER A 162 -11.73 -25.54 18.55
CA SER A 162 -12.95 -24.76 18.65
C SER A 162 -12.77 -23.33 18.14
N THR A 163 -13.70 -22.91 17.30
CA THR A 163 -13.88 -21.50 16.93
C THR A 163 -14.59 -20.74 18.06
N VAL A 164 -14.09 -19.56 18.38
CA VAL A 164 -14.70 -18.67 19.39
C VAL A 164 -15.43 -17.55 18.67
N GLN A 165 -16.75 -17.44 18.89
CA GLN A 165 -17.52 -16.26 18.50
C GLN A 165 -17.32 -15.15 19.53
N VAL A 166 -16.65 -14.05 19.13
CA VAL A 166 -16.28 -12.93 20.02
C VAL A 166 -17.44 -11.97 20.22
N THR A 167 -18.14 -11.61 19.13
CA THR A 167 -19.32 -10.72 19.17
C THR A 167 -20.58 -11.48 18.74
N LYS A 168 -21.75 -11.01 19.20
CA LYS A 168 -23.05 -11.67 18.93
C LYS A 168 -24.11 -10.62 18.64
N HIS A 169 -23.90 -9.85 17.56
CA HIS A 169 -24.85 -8.84 17.12
C HIS A 169 -25.97 -9.49 16.31
N GLU A 170 -27.20 -9.23 16.68
CA GLU A 170 -28.41 -9.62 15.94
C GLU A 170 -28.87 -8.48 15.02
N ASP A 171 -28.55 -7.22 15.36
CA ASP A 171 -28.82 -6.06 14.54
C ASP A 171 -27.76 -5.95 13.43
N SER A 172 -28.20 -6.03 12.18
CA SER A 172 -27.34 -5.90 11.00
C SER A 172 -26.69 -4.52 10.83
N ASN A 173 -27.17 -3.50 11.54
CA ASN A 173 -26.53 -2.18 11.55
C ASN A 173 -25.33 -2.12 12.51
N VAL A 174 -25.13 -3.11 13.37
CA VAL A 174 -23.96 -3.18 14.26
C VAL A 174 -22.96 -4.13 13.66
N VAL A 175 -21.85 -3.61 13.17
CA VAL A 175 -20.83 -4.34 12.41
C VAL A 175 -19.50 -4.29 13.14
N ALA A 176 -18.92 -5.45 13.40
CA ALA A 176 -17.64 -5.60 14.09
C ALA A 176 -16.56 -6.22 13.18
N GLY A 177 -15.29 -5.86 13.39
CA GLY A 177 -14.14 -6.46 12.73
C GLY A 177 -13.89 -5.99 11.29
N GLN A 178 -14.55 -4.93 10.85
CA GLN A 178 -14.35 -4.31 9.55
C GLN A 178 -13.72 -2.93 9.70
N ALA A 179 -13.10 -2.43 8.62
CA ALA A 179 -12.65 -1.04 8.55
C ALA A 179 -13.83 -0.07 8.75
N ILE A 180 -13.57 1.01 9.44
CA ILE A 180 -14.53 2.08 9.75
C ILE A 180 -14.18 3.37 9.02
N ALA A 181 -14.97 4.42 9.22
CA ALA A 181 -14.74 5.77 8.67
C ALA A 181 -14.50 5.77 7.14
N ARG A 182 -15.08 4.81 6.40
CA ARG A 182 -14.90 4.66 4.94
C ARG A 182 -13.43 4.58 4.51
N SER A 183 -12.59 4.01 5.37
CA SER A 183 -11.12 3.89 5.18
C SER A 183 -10.36 5.24 5.19
N GLU A 184 -10.96 6.30 5.69
CA GLU A 184 -10.25 7.55 5.97
C GLU A 184 -9.19 7.36 7.07
N PHE A 185 -8.29 8.33 7.23
CA PHE A 185 -7.26 8.36 8.28
C PHE A 185 -6.29 7.16 8.23
N GLY A 186 -6.03 6.60 7.05
CA GLY A 186 -5.17 5.43 6.90
C GLY A 186 -5.76 4.11 7.45
N ILE A 187 -7.06 4.07 7.76
CA ILE A 187 -7.72 2.84 8.24
C ILE A 187 -7.91 1.89 7.06
N THR A 188 -7.24 0.73 7.11
CA THR A 188 -7.35 -0.33 6.09
C THR A 188 -7.94 -1.62 6.64
N GLU A 189 -7.96 -1.79 7.98
CA GLU A 189 -8.30 -3.03 8.68
C GLU A 189 -9.25 -2.77 9.84
N GLY A 190 -9.92 -3.83 10.29
CA GLY A 190 -10.82 -3.80 11.44
C GLY A 190 -10.40 -4.72 12.59
N LEU A 191 -9.29 -5.46 12.45
CA LEU A 191 -8.81 -6.47 13.40
C LEU A 191 -7.31 -6.28 13.67
N PHE A 192 -6.90 -6.22 14.94
CA PHE A 192 -5.55 -5.86 15.35
C PHE A 192 -5.05 -6.78 16.47
N TRP A 193 -4.14 -7.70 16.15
CA TRP A 193 -3.51 -8.57 17.13
C TRP A 193 -2.46 -7.84 17.96
N ASN A 194 -2.37 -8.16 19.25
CA ASN A 194 -1.20 -7.82 20.04
C ASN A 194 0.00 -8.69 19.65
N ASN A 195 1.21 -8.28 20.03
CA ASN A 195 2.45 -8.99 19.67
C ASN A 195 2.52 -10.43 20.23
N ALA A 196 1.86 -10.69 21.36
CA ALA A 196 1.80 -12.03 21.96
C ALA A 196 0.81 -12.97 21.25
N GLY A 197 -0.08 -12.43 20.40
CA GLY A 197 -1.12 -13.18 19.70
C GLY A 197 -2.20 -13.75 20.65
N ASP A 198 -2.31 -13.24 21.88
CA ASP A 198 -3.27 -13.69 22.89
C ASP A 198 -4.44 -12.71 23.12
N ALA A 199 -4.44 -11.59 22.41
CA ALA A 199 -5.52 -10.62 22.41
C ALA A 199 -5.68 -9.97 21.03
N VAL A 200 -6.92 -9.71 20.63
CA VAL A 200 -7.27 -8.99 19.41
C VAL A 200 -8.14 -7.79 19.75
N ALA A 201 -7.75 -6.61 19.29
CA ALA A 201 -8.61 -5.42 19.27
C ALA A 201 -9.36 -5.38 17.93
N PHE A 202 -10.55 -4.81 17.94
CA PHE A 202 -11.36 -4.69 16.74
C PHE A 202 -12.21 -3.42 16.75
N TYR A 203 -12.43 -2.88 15.58
CA TYR A 203 -13.43 -1.84 15.39
C TYR A 203 -14.83 -2.46 15.40
N GLU A 204 -15.75 -1.72 15.97
CA GLU A 204 -17.18 -1.98 15.90
C GLU A 204 -17.88 -0.66 15.60
N LYS A 205 -18.80 -0.66 14.65
CA LYS A 205 -19.58 0.52 14.25
C LYS A 205 -21.07 0.24 14.30
N ASN A 206 -21.84 1.26 14.66
CA ASN A 206 -23.29 1.27 14.54
C ASN A 206 -23.67 2.21 13.40
N GLU A 207 -24.23 1.65 12.34
CA GLU A 207 -24.62 2.36 11.11
C GLU A 207 -26.13 2.68 11.06
N SER A 208 -26.86 2.55 12.16
CA SER A 208 -28.32 2.79 12.19
C SER A 208 -28.69 4.24 11.80
N ALA A 209 -27.82 5.21 12.13
CA ALA A 209 -28.00 6.62 11.76
C ALA A 209 -27.53 6.94 10.32
N VAL A 210 -26.84 6.01 9.64
CA VAL A 210 -26.32 6.23 8.30
C VAL A 210 -27.41 5.99 7.26
N ALA A 211 -27.58 6.94 6.34
CA ALA A 211 -28.55 6.81 5.24
C ALA A 211 -28.17 5.67 4.29
N ASN A 212 -29.19 5.05 3.73
CA ASN A 212 -28.99 4.14 2.60
C ASN A 212 -28.74 4.94 1.32
N TYR A 213 -27.70 4.54 0.58
CA TYR A 213 -27.38 5.11 -0.74
C TYR A 213 -27.70 4.08 -1.82
N PRO A 214 -28.55 4.41 -2.80
CA PRO A 214 -28.97 3.47 -3.85
C PRO A 214 -27.90 3.38 -4.95
N LEU A 215 -27.34 2.19 -5.15
CA LEU A 215 -26.52 1.86 -6.31
C LEU A 215 -27.36 1.14 -7.34
N LEU A 216 -27.34 1.60 -8.59
CA LEU A 216 -27.99 0.90 -9.69
C LEU A 216 -27.10 -0.23 -10.19
N ASP A 217 -27.53 -1.47 -9.99
CA ASP A 217 -26.92 -2.66 -10.60
C ASP A 217 -27.52 -2.88 -12.00
N ILE A 218 -26.69 -2.73 -13.03
CA ILE A 218 -27.04 -2.93 -14.45
C ILE A 218 -26.57 -4.29 -14.99
N SER A 219 -26.04 -5.17 -14.15
CA SER A 219 -25.61 -6.52 -14.55
C SER A 219 -26.80 -7.44 -14.88
N THR A 220 -27.99 -7.08 -14.43
CA THR A 220 -29.25 -7.79 -14.70
C THR A 220 -30.19 -6.98 -15.57
N THR A 221 -31.19 -7.67 -16.19
CA THR A 221 -32.25 -7.03 -16.99
C THR A 221 -33.63 -7.46 -16.48
N PRO A 222 -34.47 -6.54 -15.94
CA PRO A 222 -34.18 -5.14 -15.66
C PRO A 222 -33.10 -4.96 -14.60
N GLY A 223 -32.45 -3.78 -14.55
CA GLY A 223 -31.53 -3.42 -13.48
C GLY A 223 -32.24 -3.41 -12.13
N SER A 224 -31.46 -3.59 -11.05
CA SER A 224 -31.92 -3.58 -9.65
C SER A 224 -31.21 -2.52 -8.83
N LEU A 225 -31.82 -2.08 -7.72
CA LEU A 225 -31.18 -1.20 -6.76
C LEU A 225 -30.49 -2.05 -5.69
N ASN A 226 -29.21 -1.75 -5.45
CA ASN A 226 -28.44 -2.26 -4.32
C ASN A 226 -28.21 -1.10 -3.35
N GLU A 227 -28.81 -1.17 -2.16
CA GLU A 227 -28.67 -0.14 -1.14
C GLU A 227 -27.47 -0.44 -0.24
N ILE A 228 -26.58 0.54 -0.09
CA ILE A 228 -25.44 0.46 0.84
C ILE A 228 -25.53 1.58 1.88
N LYS A 229 -24.98 1.35 3.07
CA LYS A 229 -24.79 2.41 4.07
C LYS A 229 -23.71 3.37 3.59
N TYR A 230 -24.04 4.64 3.38
CA TYR A 230 -23.10 5.67 2.94
C TYR A 230 -23.46 7.03 3.54
N PRO A 231 -22.62 7.59 4.45
CA PRO A 231 -22.86 8.90 5.04
C PRO A 231 -22.55 9.99 4.02
N MET A 232 -23.59 10.61 3.46
CA MET A 232 -23.44 11.75 2.57
C MET A 232 -23.16 13.03 3.35
N ALA A 233 -22.60 14.04 2.67
CA ALA A 233 -22.29 15.33 3.27
C ALA A 233 -23.50 15.92 4.00
N GLY A 234 -23.30 16.39 5.25
CA GLY A 234 -24.34 16.95 6.10
C GLY A 234 -25.30 15.97 6.76
N GLN A 235 -25.11 14.65 6.53
CA GLN A 235 -25.92 13.59 7.16
C GLN A 235 -25.22 12.96 8.37
N GLY A 236 -25.97 12.15 9.12
CA GLY A 236 -25.45 11.36 10.22
C GLY A 236 -24.40 10.36 9.75
N SER A 237 -23.39 10.15 10.58
CA SER A 237 -22.32 9.18 10.36
C SER A 237 -22.50 7.95 11.24
N GLU A 238 -21.63 6.96 11.08
CA GLU A 238 -21.56 5.82 11.97
C GLU A 238 -21.01 6.20 13.35
N TYR A 239 -21.40 5.44 14.37
CA TYR A 239 -20.85 5.56 15.72
C TYR A 239 -19.89 4.40 15.96
N ALA A 240 -18.61 4.71 16.14
CA ALA A 240 -17.58 3.72 16.32
C ALA A 240 -17.21 3.50 17.80
N ARG A 241 -16.80 2.28 18.12
CA ARG A 241 -16.10 1.94 19.35
C ARG A 241 -15.05 0.87 19.10
N VAL A 242 -14.17 0.64 20.07
CA VAL A 242 -13.11 -0.37 19.98
C VAL A 242 -13.34 -1.44 21.04
N GLY A 243 -13.51 -2.69 20.58
CA GLY A 243 -13.55 -3.87 21.43
C GLY A 243 -12.17 -4.51 21.55
N VAL A 244 -11.91 -5.17 22.69
CA VAL A 244 -10.70 -5.96 22.92
C VAL A 244 -11.08 -7.32 23.48
N TYR A 245 -10.72 -8.38 22.77
CA TYR A 245 -10.95 -9.75 23.22
C TYR A 245 -9.64 -10.40 23.63
N HIS A 246 -9.59 -10.92 24.84
CA HIS A 246 -8.45 -11.68 25.38
C HIS A 246 -8.74 -13.17 25.36
N LYS A 247 -7.75 -13.98 25.03
CA LYS A 247 -7.84 -15.45 25.04
C LYS A 247 -8.42 -15.96 26.35
N GLY A 248 -9.38 -16.87 26.25
CA GLY A 248 -10.04 -17.50 27.41
C GLY A 248 -11.07 -16.63 28.14
N LYS A 249 -11.40 -15.43 27.64
CA LYS A 249 -12.49 -14.62 28.17
C LYS A 249 -13.83 -15.00 27.52
N LYS A 250 -14.94 -14.73 28.22
CA LYS A 250 -16.30 -15.01 27.71
C LYS A 250 -16.82 -13.94 26.74
N SER A 251 -16.33 -12.71 26.87
CA SER A 251 -16.78 -11.56 26.09
C SER A 251 -15.64 -10.52 25.96
N PRO A 252 -15.67 -9.68 24.92
CA PRO A 252 -14.76 -8.56 24.81
C PRO A 252 -15.05 -7.51 25.88
N ILE A 253 -14.06 -6.68 26.17
CA ILE A 253 -14.21 -5.39 26.84
C ILE A 253 -14.21 -4.29 25.77
N TYR A 254 -14.70 -3.11 26.10
CA TYR A 254 -14.65 -1.94 25.21
C TYR A 254 -13.82 -0.84 25.82
N LEU A 255 -13.10 -0.09 24.95
CA LEU A 255 -12.36 1.09 25.37
C LEU A 255 -13.32 2.22 25.74
N ASP A 256 -12.99 2.96 26.81
CA ASP A 256 -13.75 4.09 27.31
C ASP A 256 -13.42 5.34 26.47
N THR A 257 -14.08 5.49 25.33
CA THR A 257 -13.90 6.56 24.35
C THR A 257 -14.96 7.65 24.44
N ASP A 258 -15.49 7.93 25.67
CA ASP A 258 -16.54 8.90 25.98
C ASP A 258 -17.93 8.54 25.39
N GLY A 259 -18.17 7.23 25.15
CA GLY A 259 -19.46 6.70 24.74
C GLY A 259 -19.60 6.44 23.25
N VAL A 260 -20.62 5.65 22.90
CA VAL A 260 -20.85 5.15 21.52
C VAL A 260 -21.59 6.14 20.62
N GLU A 261 -22.17 7.19 21.20
CA GLU A 261 -22.97 8.19 20.46
C GLU A 261 -22.20 9.48 20.17
N HIS A 262 -20.91 9.54 20.52
CA HIS A 262 -20.09 10.69 20.19
C HIS A 262 -19.82 10.75 18.70
N ASP A 263 -20.02 11.94 18.15
CA ASP A 263 -19.74 12.26 16.75
C ASP A 263 -18.22 12.47 16.56
N GLN A 264 -17.47 11.37 16.55
CA GLN A 264 -16.01 11.31 16.51
C GLN A 264 -15.55 10.14 15.65
N TYR A 265 -14.28 10.17 15.23
CA TYR A 265 -13.63 9.07 14.55
C TYR A 265 -12.55 8.44 15.44
N LEU A 266 -12.50 7.12 15.50
CA LEU A 266 -11.52 6.35 16.28
C LEU A 266 -10.52 5.73 15.31
N THR A 267 -9.27 6.21 15.31
CA THR A 267 -8.34 5.90 14.25
C THR A 267 -6.98 5.45 14.78
N ASN A 268 -6.15 4.88 13.91
CA ASN A 268 -4.73 4.61 14.13
C ASN A 268 -4.43 3.82 15.39
N LEU A 269 -5.21 2.74 15.61
CA LEU A 269 -5.03 1.83 16.72
C LEU A 269 -3.64 1.19 16.70
N SER A 270 -2.92 1.27 17.82
CA SER A 270 -1.65 0.56 17.97
C SER A 270 -1.48 -0.03 19.37
N TRP A 271 -0.99 -1.27 19.41
CA TRP A 271 -0.64 -1.98 20.64
C TRP A 271 0.76 -1.63 21.12
N SER A 272 0.93 -1.38 22.42
CA SER A 272 2.26 -1.36 23.01
C SER A 272 2.96 -2.72 22.87
N PRO A 273 4.30 -2.78 22.79
CA PRO A 273 5.03 -4.03 22.63
C PRO A 273 4.73 -5.10 23.69
N ASP A 274 4.39 -4.68 24.93
CA ASP A 274 4.03 -5.59 26.04
C ASP A 274 2.53 -5.91 26.11
N GLY A 275 1.72 -5.44 25.15
CA GLY A 275 0.28 -5.71 25.05
C GLY A 275 -0.59 -5.09 26.15
N LYS A 276 -0.05 -4.14 26.94
CA LYS A 276 -0.79 -3.56 28.09
C LYS A 276 -1.54 -2.28 27.78
N THR A 277 -1.08 -1.58 26.74
CA THR A 277 -1.62 -0.27 26.34
C THR A 277 -2.02 -0.30 24.88
N ILE A 278 -3.15 0.30 24.56
CA ILE A 278 -3.57 0.64 23.21
C ILE A 278 -3.51 2.16 23.08
N LEU A 279 -2.86 2.65 22.03
CA LEU A 279 -2.99 4.05 21.60
C LEU A 279 -4.04 4.14 20.49
N LEU A 280 -4.78 5.24 20.53
CA LEU A 280 -5.84 5.53 19.57
C LEU A 280 -5.83 7.03 19.30
N ALA A 281 -5.92 7.44 18.05
CA ALA A 281 -6.22 8.82 17.70
C ALA A 281 -7.74 9.01 17.66
N ILE A 282 -8.24 10.01 18.38
CA ILE A 282 -9.65 10.38 18.43
C ILE A 282 -9.79 11.71 17.69
N VAL A 283 -10.40 11.68 16.52
CA VAL A 283 -10.61 12.84 15.66
C VAL A 283 -12.03 13.37 15.87
N ASN A 284 -12.18 14.69 16.01
CA ASN A 284 -13.50 15.30 16.13
C ASN A 284 -14.25 15.29 14.78
N ARG A 285 -15.57 15.51 14.82
CA ARG A 285 -16.40 15.49 13.61
C ARG A 285 -16.02 16.57 12.58
N ALA A 286 -15.52 17.70 13.03
CA ALA A 286 -15.06 18.79 12.14
C ALA A 286 -13.75 18.43 11.42
N GLN A 287 -13.03 17.40 11.92
CA GLN A 287 -11.75 16.93 11.41
C GLN A 287 -10.64 17.99 11.47
N ASP A 288 -10.76 18.95 12.39
CA ASP A 288 -9.79 20.01 12.62
C ASP A 288 -8.97 19.82 13.89
N HIS A 289 -9.27 18.75 14.65
CA HIS A 289 -8.59 18.40 15.89
C HIS A 289 -8.59 16.90 16.13
N TYR A 290 -7.45 16.39 16.64
CA TYR A 290 -7.38 15.05 17.20
C TYR A 290 -6.51 14.97 18.44
N ASP A 291 -6.86 14.01 19.32
CA ASP A 291 -6.11 13.60 20.50
C ASP A 291 -5.56 12.19 20.32
N VAL A 292 -4.29 11.97 20.66
CA VAL A 292 -3.75 10.62 20.82
C VAL A 292 -3.87 10.21 22.27
N VAL A 293 -4.68 9.19 22.53
CA VAL A 293 -5.08 8.76 23.88
C VAL A 293 -4.58 7.35 24.16
N ALA A 294 -4.09 7.13 25.38
CA ALA A 294 -3.69 5.81 25.86
C ALA A 294 -4.85 5.13 26.60
N PHE A 295 -5.05 3.83 26.34
CA PHE A 295 -6.04 3.01 27.01
C PHE A 295 -5.41 1.79 27.64
N ASN A 296 -5.90 1.38 28.80
CA ASN A 296 -5.51 0.12 29.42
C ASN A 296 -6.17 -1.05 28.67
N ALA A 297 -5.36 -1.88 28.01
CA ALA A 297 -5.86 -2.96 27.16
C ALA A 297 -6.63 -4.05 27.92
N LYS A 298 -6.39 -4.21 29.24
CA LYS A 298 -7.03 -5.25 30.06
C LYS A 298 -8.45 -4.90 30.51
N ASN A 299 -8.75 -3.63 30.71
CA ASN A 299 -10.03 -3.20 31.29
C ASN A 299 -10.69 -2.02 30.54
N GLY A 300 -10.11 -1.57 29.43
CA GLY A 300 -10.66 -0.52 28.58
C GLY A 300 -10.55 0.91 29.14
N LYS A 301 -10.05 1.10 30.35
CA LYS A 301 -10.02 2.43 30.97
C LYS A 301 -9.19 3.43 30.19
N ARG A 302 -9.76 4.62 29.96
CA ARG A 302 -9.07 5.78 29.40
C ARG A 302 -7.93 6.22 30.33
N GLY A 303 -6.75 6.43 29.76
CA GLY A 303 -5.60 7.01 30.42
C GLY A 303 -5.39 8.47 30.02
N ALA A 304 -4.13 8.87 29.87
CA ALA A 304 -3.78 10.23 29.51
C ALA A 304 -3.95 10.49 28.00
N THR A 305 -4.32 11.70 27.63
CA THR A 305 -4.05 12.28 26.30
C THR A 305 -2.55 12.55 26.22
N LEU A 306 -1.89 11.97 25.24
CA LEU A 306 -0.44 12.03 25.08
C LEU A 306 0.03 13.19 24.21
N LEU A 307 -0.77 13.55 23.22
CA LEU A 307 -0.57 14.72 22.38
C LEU A 307 -1.90 15.11 21.75
N SER A 308 -2.00 16.38 21.35
CA SER A 308 -3.12 16.94 20.59
C SER A 308 -2.58 17.66 19.36
N VAL A 309 -3.32 17.62 18.27
CA VAL A 309 -3.02 18.34 17.04
C VAL A 309 -4.28 19.06 16.59
N SER A 310 -4.13 20.32 16.17
CA SER A 310 -5.21 21.12 15.59
C SER A 310 -4.70 21.85 14.36
N ASN A 311 -5.60 22.07 13.42
CA ASN A 311 -5.35 22.84 12.20
C ASN A 311 -6.65 23.60 11.86
N ASP A 312 -6.54 24.82 11.36
CA ASP A 312 -7.70 25.67 11.04
C ASP A 312 -8.56 25.12 9.87
N LYS A 313 -8.04 24.16 9.12
CA LYS A 313 -8.71 23.53 7.98
C LYS A 313 -9.04 22.07 8.27
N TRP A 314 -8.03 21.19 8.28
CA TRP A 314 -8.16 19.80 8.74
C TRP A 314 -6.86 19.30 9.35
N ALA A 315 -6.99 18.44 10.34
CA ALA A 315 -5.90 17.72 11.00
C ALA A 315 -6.15 16.21 10.83
N GLU A 316 -5.22 15.52 10.20
CA GLU A 316 -5.41 14.14 9.74
C GLU A 316 -4.31 13.22 10.28
N PRO A 317 -4.64 12.26 11.16
CA PRO A 317 -3.71 11.22 11.55
C PRO A 317 -3.77 10.06 10.55
N GLU A 318 -2.72 9.85 9.75
CA GLU A 318 -2.68 8.81 8.71
C GLU A 318 -1.96 7.53 9.15
N HIS A 319 -1.18 7.58 10.24
CA HIS A 319 -0.32 6.48 10.64
C HIS A 319 -0.50 6.12 12.11
N PRO A 320 -0.55 4.82 12.46
CA PRO A 320 -0.52 4.38 13.85
C PRO A 320 0.83 4.71 14.51
N ALA A 321 0.85 4.82 15.83
CA ALA A 321 2.06 5.02 16.58
C ALA A 321 3.08 3.90 16.33
N TYR A 322 4.32 4.26 15.98
CA TYR A 322 5.43 3.31 15.88
C TYR A 322 6.15 3.22 17.23
N TRP A 323 6.04 2.08 17.88
CA TRP A 323 6.63 1.88 19.20
C TRP A 323 8.14 1.66 19.15
N VAL A 324 8.88 2.56 19.79
CA VAL A 324 10.34 2.43 19.99
C VAL A 324 10.64 1.41 21.07
N ASN A 325 9.87 1.43 22.15
CA ASN A 325 9.89 0.50 23.28
C ASN A 325 8.60 0.72 24.11
N ASN A 326 8.46 0.03 25.27
CA ASN A 326 7.26 0.20 26.14
C ASN A 326 7.10 1.59 26.78
N LYS A 327 8.02 2.52 26.54
CA LYS A 327 8.01 3.86 27.16
C LYS A 327 8.02 5.00 26.15
N GLU A 328 8.32 4.70 24.88
CA GLU A 328 8.49 5.69 23.83
C GLU A 328 7.92 5.20 22.50
N PHE A 329 7.31 6.11 21.78
CA PHE A 329 6.76 5.89 20.45
C PHE A 329 7.04 7.08 19.52
N ILE A 330 7.03 6.83 18.23
CA ILE A 330 7.11 7.87 17.20
C ILE A 330 5.70 8.09 16.67
N TRP A 331 5.34 9.35 16.53
CA TRP A 331 4.12 9.81 15.89
C TRP A 331 4.47 10.62 14.65
N LEU A 332 3.81 10.31 13.53
CA LEU A 332 3.91 11.07 12.29
C LEU A 332 2.80 12.12 12.29
N THR A 333 3.15 13.36 11.96
CA THR A 333 2.17 14.47 11.92
C THR A 333 2.71 15.64 11.10
N GLU A 334 1.80 16.37 10.46
CA GLU A 334 2.05 17.54 9.61
C GLU A 334 2.07 18.87 10.40
N ARG A 335 2.22 18.82 11.71
CA ARG A 335 2.11 20.00 12.59
C ARG A 335 3.04 21.16 12.27
N ASP A 336 4.07 20.95 11.47
CA ASP A 336 5.03 21.97 10.97
C ASP A 336 4.94 22.17 9.45
N GLY A 337 3.82 21.76 8.84
CA GLY A 337 3.52 21.97 7.43
C GLY A 337 3.79 20.76 6.52
N TYR A 338 4.55 19.77 7.01
CA TYR A 338 4.85 18.51 6.31
C TYR A 338 4.79 17.34 7.27
N MET A 339 4.49 16.14 6.77
CA MET A 339 4.52 14.91 7.55
C MET A 339 5.94 14.62 8.04
N ASN A 340 6.16 14.75 9.34
CA ASN A 340 7.46 14.57 10.00
C ASN A 340 7.35 13.62 11.19
N LEU A 341 8.48 13.09 11.66
CA LEU A 341 8.59 12.12 12.73
C LEU A 341 8.88 12.81 14.07
N TYR A 342 8.06 12.52 15.10
CA TYR A 342 8.20 13.07 16.44
C TYR A 342 8.26 11.95 17.48
N LEU A 343 9.28 11.97 18.35
CA LEU A 343 9.46 11.00 19.43
C LEU A 343 8.78 11.50 20.71
N TYR A 344 7.84 10.70 21.23
CA TYR A 344 7.11 10.96 22.46
C TYR A 344 7.34 9.87 23.50
N THR A 345 7.20 10.23 24.78
CA THR A 345 7.06 9.25 25.86
C THR A 345 5.59 8.85 26.02
N THR A 346 5.35 7.68 26.62
CA THR A 346 4.01 7.23 27.03
C THR A 346 3.36 8.07 28.15
N LYS A 347 4.02 9.16 28.57
CA LYS A 347 3.47 10.19 29.48
C LYS A 347 3.14 11.50 28.75
N GLY A 348 3.17 11.51 27.41
CA GLY A 348 2.83 12.67 26.59
C GLY A 348 3.94 13.73 26.45
N ARG A 349 5.16 13.47 26.95
CA ARG A 349 6.27 14.43 26.78
C ARG A 349 6.90 14.23 25.39
N LEU A 350 6.94 15.30 24.59
CA LEU A 350 7.77 15.35 23.39
C LEU A 350 9.25 15.25 23.80
N VAL A 351 9.94 14.21 23.31
CA VAL A 351 11.38 14.01 23.54
C VAL A 351 12.17 14.77 22.51
N GLN A 352 11.80 14.59 21.24
CA GLN A 352 12.51 15.18 20.10
C GLN A 352 11.65 15.16 18.83
N GLN A 353 11.74 16.19 18.02
CA GLN A 353 11.43 16.14 16.60
C GLN A 353 12.59 15.43 15.89
N LEU A 354 12.33 14.27 15.28
CA LEU A 354 13.39 13.46 14.65
C LEU A 354 13.71 13.95 13.25
N THR A 355 12.71 14.45 12.52
CA THR A 355 12.86 15.01 11.17
C THR A 355 12.23 16.40 11.11
N SER A 356 12.80 17.27 10.28
CA SER A 356 12.28 18.63 9.99
C SER A 356 12.45 18.85 8.49
N ASN A 357 11.73 18.06 7.73
CA ASN A 357 11.78 18.06 6.28
C ASN A 357 10.76 19.06 5.73
N ASP A 358 11.07 19.63 4.56
CA ASP A 358 10.15 20.35 3.68
C ASP A 358 9.60 19.42 2.57
N PHE A 359 9.45 18.13 2.90
CA PHE A 359 8.88 17.06 2.09
C PHE A 359 8.23 15.99 2.98
N GLU A 360 7.37 15.13 2.41
CA GLU A 360 6.52 14.21 3.14
C GLU A 360 7.23 12.90 3.51
N ALA A 361 7.21 12.55 4.80
CA ALA A 361 7.44 11.18 5.26
C ALA A 361 6.16 10.36 5.03
N THR A 362 6.27 9.21 4.36
CA THR A 362 5.11 8.41 3.93
C THR A 362 4.92 7.11 4.72
N GLY A 363 5.79 6.83 5.69
CA GLY A 363 5.63 5.68 6.59
C GLY A 363 6.94 5.16 7.18
N ILE A 364 6.85 4.47 8.31
CA ILE A 364 7.98 3.82 8.98
C ILE A 364 8.01 2.34 8.62
N LEU A 365 9.15 1.84 8.13
CA LEU A 365 9.35 0.43 7.78
C LEU A 365 9.90 -0.41 8.95
N GLY A 366 10.66 0.20 9.85
CA GLY A 366 11.31 -0.53 10.94
C GLY A 366 12.57 0.13 11.44
N ARG A 367 13.53 -0.69 11.89
CA ARG A 367 14.83 -0.23 12.41
C ARG A 367 15.98 -1.00 11.80
N ASP A 368 17.12 -0.32 11.70
CA ASP A 368 18.39 -1.00 11.43
C ASP A 368 18.99 -1.61 12.72
N LYS A 369 20.08 -2.38 12.56
CA LYS A 369 20.83 -2.98 13.69
C LYS A 369 21.42 -1.95 14.68
N SER A 370 21.59 -0.71 14.25
CA SER A 370 22.08 0.40 15.08
C SER A 370 20.96 1.12 15.84
N GLY A 371 19.70 0.73 15.58
CA GLY A 371 18.51 1.33 16.18
C GLY A 371 18.04 2.60 15.48
N HIS A 372 18.55 2.94 14.27
CA HIS A 372 18.00 4.01 13.45
C HIS A 372 16.63 3.60 12.90
N ILE A 373 15.73 4.55 12.86
CA ILE A 373 14.40 4.38 12.25
C ILE A 373 14.56 4.46 10.73
N LEU A 374 14.04 3.48 10.01
CA LEU A 374 13.98 3.45 8.56
C LEU A 374 12.57 3.83 8.12
N PHE A 375 12.47 4.84 7.27
CA PHE A 375 11.19 5.38 6.83
C PHE A 375 11.23 5.77 5.34
N THR A 376 10.09 5.73 4.70
CA THR A 376 9.92 6.22 3.34
C THR A 376 9.49 7.67 3.34
N ALA A 377 9.94 8.41 2.33
CA ALA A 377 9.60 9.82 2.12
C ALA A 377 9.76 10.17 0.64
N THR A 378 9.12 11.25 0.20
CA THR A 378 9.25 11.72 -1.18
C THR A 378 10.66 12.21 -1.50
N GLY A 379 11.35 12.84 -0.56
CA GLY A 379 12.57 13.58 -0.82
C GLY A 379 12.26 14.92 -1.50
N ALA A 380 13.28 15.50 -2.13
CA ALA A 380 13.19 16.83 -2.75
C ALA A 380 12.25 16.90 -3.97
N ASP A 381 12.05 15.80 -4.67
CA ASP A 381 11.05 15.71 -5.76
C ASP A 381 9.81 14.98 -5.24
N PRO A 382 8.68 15.66 -5.08
CA PRO A 382 7.46 15.03 -4.53
C PRO A 382 6.88 13.94 -5.43
N ARG A 383 7.35 13.80 -6.69
CA ARG A 383 6.96 12.74 -7.62
C ARG A 383 7.69 11.42 -7.39
N GLU A 384 8.65 11.39 -6.45
CA GLU A 384 9.51 10.26 -6.15
C GLU A 384 9.21 9.69 -4.75
N SER A 385 9.75 8.51 -4.47
CA SER A 385 9.71 7.90 -3.14
C SER A 385 11.06 7.28 -2.84
N HIS A 386 11.60 7.56 -1.67
CA HIS A 386 12.93 7.14 -1.26
C HIS A 386 12.93 6.54 0.15
N LEU A 387 13.94 5.72 0.43
CA LEU A 387 14.22 5.24 1.79
C LEU A 387 15.20 6.17 2.50
N PHE A 388 14.84 6.52 3.73
CA PHE A 388 15.66 7.30 4.64
C PHE A 388 15.91 6.54 5.94
N SER A 389 16.95 6.94 6.65
CA SER A 389 17.20 6.55 8.04
C SER A 389 17.32 7.78 8.92
N VAL A 390 16.82 7.70 10.16
CA VAL A 390 17.02 8.74 11.17
C VAL A 390 17.35 8.13 12.53
N SER A 391 18.38 8.67 13.19
CA SER A 391 18.68 8.28 14.56
C SER A 391 17.68 8.90 15.54
N LEU A 392 17.53 8.33 16.75
CA LEU A 392 16.70 8.93 17.81
C LEU A 392 17.24 10.29 18.31
N LYS A 393 18.37 10.78 17.77
CA LYS A 393 18.92 12.12 18.00
C LYS A 393 18.69 13.07 16.80
N GLY A 394 17.91 12.67 15.81
CA GLY A 394 17.56 13.50 14.66
C GLY A 394 18.60 13.55 13.54
N LYS A 395 19.63 12.69 13.53
CA LYS A 395 20.58 12.63 12.42
C LYS A 395 19.98 11.76 11.31
N GLN A 396 19.65 12.38 10.19
CA GLN A 396 18.97 11.77 9.02
C GLN A 396 19.97 11.52 7.88
N HIS A 397 19.69 10.46 7.08
CA HIS A 397 20.39 10.12 5.85
C HIS A 397 19.40 9.51 4.84
N GLN A 398 19.52 9.91 3.57
CA GLN A 398 18.85 9.22 2.46
C GLN A 398 19.66 7.98 2.07
N LEU A 399 18.99 6.84 1.90
CA LEU A 399 19.61 5.53 1.62
C LEU A 399 19.45 5.09 0.15
N THR A 400 18.49 5.65 -0.58
CA THR A 400 18.29 5.44 -2.01
C THR A 400 18.52 6.76 -2.74
N SER A 401 19.34 6.76 -3.79
CA SER A 401 19.82 7.98 -4.47
C SER A 401 19.43 8.05 -5.93
N GLU A 402 19.01 6.92 -6.51
CA GLU A 402 18.56 6.87 -7.89
C GLU A 402 17.19 7.53 -8.02
N ASN A 403 17.02 8.37 -9.06
CA ASN A 403 15.74 9.03 -9.30
C ASN A 403 14.65 8.01 -9.60
N GLY A 404 13.49 8.16 -8.98
CA GLY A 404 12.34 7.31 -9.20
C GLY A 404 11.57 6.97 -7.94
N THR A 405 10.68 6.01 -8.08
CA THR A 405 9.88 5.49 -6.97
C THR A 405 10.46 4.18 -6.48
N HIS A 406 10.92 4.17 -5.25
CA HIS A 406 11.49 3.02 -4.54
C HIS A 406 10.44 2.32 -3.68
N SER A 407 10.53 0.99 -3.62
CA SER A 407 9.69 0.11 -2.80
C SER A 407 10.57 -0.86 -2.01
N PRO A 408 11.19 -0.39 -0.92
CA PRO A 408 12.12 -1.19 -0.14
C PRO A 408 11.40 -2.21 0.74
N ILE A 409 11.94 -3.44 0.81
CA ILE A 409 11.51 -4.50 1.72
C ILE A 409 12.63 -4.75 2.72
N LEU A 410 12.42 -4.29 3.95
CA LEU A 410 13.42 -4.39 5.02
C LEU A 410 13.49 -5.82 5.57
N GLN A 411 14.71 -6.34 5.74
CA GLN A 411 14.94 -7.55 6.53
C GLN A 411 14.60 -7.28 8.00
N LYS A 412 13.93 -8.22 8.67
CA LYS A 412 13.41 -8.05 10.03
C LYS A 412 14.50 -7.68 11.06
N ASP A 413 15.72 -8.16 10.86
CA ASP A 413 16.85 -7.84 11.75
C ASP A 413 17.54 -6.50 11.43
N GLY A 414 17.12 -5.82 10.37
CA GLY A 414 17.61 -4.51 9.98
C GLY A 414 19.02 -4.49 9.38
N SER A 415 19.50 -5.59 8.79
CA SER A 415 20.81 -5.67 8.12
C SER A 415 20.78 -5.18 6.69
N TYR A 416 19.76 -5.61 5.97
CA TYR A 416 19.62 -5.45 4.53
C TYR A 416 18.20 -5.01 4.17
N PHE A 417 18.07 -4.49 2.97
CA PHE A 417 16.77 -4.33 2.31
C PHE A 417 16.89 -4.69 0.82
N ILE A 418 15.81 -5.21 0.28
CA ILE A 418 15.60 -5.41 -1.15
C ILE A 418 14.91 -4.15 -1.65
N ASP A 419 15.52 -3.42 -2.56
CA ASP A 419 15.01 -2.20 -3.13
C ASP A 419 14.58 -2.42 -4.57
N SER A 420 13.26 -2.40 -4.81
CA SER A 420 12.70 -2.42 -6.15
C SER A 420 12.28 -1.02 -6.55
N TYR A 421 12.75 -0.51 -7.67
CA TYR A 421 12.43 0.83 -8.12
C TYR A 421 12.25 0.94 -9.63
N SER A 422 11.52 1.97 -10.03
CA SER A 422 11.37 2.38 -11.43
C SER A 422 11.34 3.90 -11.56
N SER A 423 11.65 4.39 -12.74
CA SER A 423 11.47 5.78 -13.12
C SER A 423 10.93 5.88 -14.54
N ILE A 424 10.74 7.08 -15.04
CA ILE A 424 10.37 7.30 -16.43
C ILE A 424 11.40 6.69 -17.41
N ASP A 425 12.67 6.55 -16.97
CA ASP A 425 13.79 6.05 -17.78
C ASP A 425 14.19 4.62 -17.42
N ILE A 426 13.85 4.15 -16.24
CA ILE A 426 14.19 2.82 -15.72
C ILE A 426 12.91 1.99 -15.62
N PRO A 427 12.73 0.96 -16.45
CA PRO A 427 11.51 0.13 -16.42
C PRO A 427 11.26 -0.50 -15.05
N SER A 428 12.22 -1.26 -14.56
CA SER A 428 12.24 -1.83 -13.20
C SER A 428 13.64 -2.32 -12.90
N LYS A 429 14.12 -2.03 -11.70
CA LYS A 429 15.37 -2.54 -11.17
C LYS A 429 15.18 -2.98 -9.73
N THR A 430 15.80 -4.10 -9.36
CA THR A 430 15.78 -4.61 -7.99
C THR A 430 17.20 -4.85 -7.52
N GLU A 431 17.55 -4.27 -6.38
CA GLU A 431 18.90 -4.33 -5.80
C GLU A 431 18.84 -4.78 -4.34
N LEU A 432 19.84 -5.54 -3.94
CA LEU A 432 20.14 -5.78 -2.53
C LEU A 432 21.02 -4.65 -2.03
N LYS A 433 20.58 -3.98 -0.96
CA LYS A 433 21.32 -2.90 -0.30
C LYS A 433 21.49 -3.20 1.20
N ASN A 434 22.57 -2.71 1.79
CA ASN A 434 22.67 -2.67 3.25
C ASN A 434 21.99 -1.39 3.78
N THR A 435 21.77 -1.32 5.10
CA THR A 435 21.10 -0.18 5.74
C THR A 435 21.98 1.08 5.88
N ALA A 436 23.17 1.09 5.24
CA ALA A 436 23.95 2.30 4.95
C ALA A 436 23.72 2.82 3.51
N GLY A 437 22.81 2.21 2.73
CA GLY A 437 22.49 2.59 1.36
C GLY A 437 23.43 2.01 0.28
N LYS A 438 24.44 1.22 0.68
CA LYS A 438 25.38 0.64 -0.29
C LYS A 438 24.73 -0.53 -1.04
N VAL A 439 24.76 -0.45 -2.38
CA VAL A 439 24.39 -1.57 -3.25
C VAL A 439 25.39 -2.71 -3.07
N LEU A 440 24.89 -3.88 -2.74
CA LEU A 440 25.66 -5.11 -2.60
C LEU A 440 25.56 -5.97 -3.86
N ARG A 441 24.38 -6.00 -4.48
CA ARG A 441 24.11 -6.78 -5.68
C ARG A 441 22.87 -6.30 -6.42
N GLU A 442 22.90 -6.39 -7.75
CA GLU A 442 21.70 -6.33 -8.59
C GLU A 442 21.01 -7.70 -8.57
N LEU A 443 19.72 -7.73 -8.27
CA LEU A 443 18.90 -8.93 -8.19
C LEU A 443 18.11 -9.16 -9.48
N ALA A 444 17.60 -8.08 -10.06
CA ALA A 444 16.87 -8.11 -11.32
C ALA A 444 16.95 -6.74 -12.02
N SER A 445 16.95 -6.75 -13.34
CA SER A 445 16.82 -5.57 -14.19
C SER A 445 15.94 -5.91 -15.38
N ALA A 446 14.84 -5.19 -15.54
CA ALA A 446 13.89 -5.44 -16.61
C ALA A 446 14.33 -4.76 -17.92
N ASN A 447 14.16 -5.45 -19.03
CA ASN A 447 14.24 -4.86 -20.35
C ASN A 447 13.08 -3.86 -20.54
N ASN A 448 13.26 -2.94 -21.48
CA ASN A 448 12.21 -1.99 -21.85
C ASN A 448 11.09 -2.72 -22.62
N PRO A 449 9.88 -2.89 -22.02
CA PRO A 449 8.77 -3.57 -22.69
C PRO A 449 8.16 -2.79 -23.86
N PHE A 450 8.56 -1.53 -24.05
CA PHE A 450 8.11 -0.71 -25.20
C PHE A 450 8.98 -0.90 -26.43
N GLU A 451 10.10 -1.61 -26.31
CA GLU A 451 10.99 -1.86 -27.45
C GLU A 451 10.27 -2.67 -28.53
N GLY A 452 10.39 -2.23 -29.79
CA GLY A 452 9.67 -2.85 -30.90
C GLY A 452 8.16 -2.55 -30.97
N THR A 453 7.66 -1.64 -30.12
CA THR A 453 6.25 -1.20 -30.14
C THR A 453 6.13 0.23 -30.69
N ASN A 454 4.89 0.66 -30.94
CA ASN A 454 4.55 2.06 -31.23
C ASN A 454 4.24 2.88 -29.96
N ILE A 455 4.67 2.44 -28.79
CA ILE A 455 4.44 3.18 -27.54
C ILE A 455 5.55 4.21 -27.36
N ARG A 456 5.14 5.48 -27.26
CA ARG A 456 6.04 6.56 -26.91
C ARG A 456 6.01 6.78 -25.40
N LYS A 457 7.18 6.86 -24.78
CA LYS A 457 7.33 7.22 -23.37
C LYS A 457 6.74 8.60 -23.11
N PRO A 458 5.92 8.83 -22.04
CA PRO A 458 5.44 10.15 -21.70
C PRO A 458 6.57 11.07 -21.22
N SER A 459 6.32 12.36 -21.22
CA SER A 459 7.18 13.35 -20.59
C SER A 459 6.62 13.78 -19.23
N LEU A 460 7.51 13.95 -18.25
CA LEU A 460 7.24 14.60 -16.99
C LEU A 460 7.84 16.00 -17.02
N SER A 461 7.04 17.01 -16.70
CA SER A 461 7.46 18.39 -16.65
C SER A 461 6.73 19.16 -15.55
N SER A 462 6.83 20.47 -15.55
CA SER A 462 6.08 21.35 -14.66
C SER A 462 5.74 22.66 -15.36
N ILE A 463 4.71 23.32 -14.85
CA ILE A 463 4.35 24.69 -15.20
C ILE A 463 4.30 25.53 -13.93
N THR A 464 4.29 26.86 -14.09
CA THR A 464 4.00 27.77 -12.98
C THR A 464 2.49 27.98 -12.89
N GLY A 465 1.91 27.70 -11.73
CA GLY A 465 0.50 27.94 -11.43
C GLY A 465 0.15 29.42 -11.33
N PRO A 466 -1.16 29.76 -11.28
CA PRO A 466 -1.63 31.13 -11.16
C PRO A 466 -1.14 31.85 -9.90
N ASP A 467 -0.87 31.12 -8.83
CA ASP A 467 -0.34 31.63 -7.55
C ASP A 467 1.20 31.64 -7.47
N GLY A 468 1.89 31.18 -8.54
CA GLY A 468 3.34 31.02 -8.59
C GLY A 468 3.84 29.66 -8.13
N SER A 469 2.98 28.74 -7.69
CA SER A 469 3.36 27.38 -7.31
C SER A 469 3.81 26.55 -8.50
N THR A 470 4.65 25.54 -8.25
CA THR A 470 5.04 24.56 -9.27
C THR A 470 3.95 23.50 -9.39
N LEU A 471 3.36 23.35 -10.57
CA LEU A 471 2.38 22.31 -10.88
C LEU A 471 3.03 21.26 -11.78
N TYR A 472 3.06 20.01 -11.35
CA TYR A 472 3.69 18.92 -12.10
C TYR A 472 2.74 18.35 -13.14
N THR A 473 3.30 18.01 -14.31
CA THR A 473 2.53 17.54 -15.47
C THR A 473 3.10 16.25 -16.05
N ARG A 474 2.21 15.46 -16.63
CA ARG A 474 2.53 14.28 -17.45
C ARG A 474 1.82 14.39 -18.79
N THR A 475 2.58 14.22 -19.89
CA THR A 475 2.04 14.36 -21.25
C THR A 475 2.42 13.15 -22.09
N TYR A 476 1.41 12.53 -22.70
CA TYR A 476 1.57 11.50 -23.72
C TYR A 476 1.35 12.15 -25.08
N LEU A 477 2.34 12.05 -25.97
CA LEU A 477 2.27 12.55 -27.34
C LEU A 477 2.08 11.39 -28.31
N PRO A 478 1.42 11.61 -29.46
CA PRO A 478 1.40 10.64 -30.55
C PRO A 478 2.78 10.08 -30.87
N PHE A 479 2.86 8.83 -31.30
CA PHE A 479 4.14 8.21 -31.65
C PHE A 479 4.87 9.00 -32.75
N ASP A 480 4.13 9.46 -33.76
CA ASP A 480 4.55 10.27 -34.90
C ASP A 480 4.27 11.77 -34.71
N PHE A 481 4.31 12.26 -33.46
CA PHE A 481 4.00 13.66 -33.13
C PHE A 481 4.81 14.63 -33.95
N ASP A 482 4.10 15.57 -34.59
CA ASP A 482 4.66 16.67 -35.41
C ASP A 482 4.23 18.01 -34.78
N PRO A 483 5.15 18.81 -34.25
CA PRO A 483 4.83 20.08 -33.59
C PRO A 483 4.21 21.14 -34.52
N SER A 484 4.24 20.93 -35.83
CA SER A 484 3.60 21.83 -36.80
C SER A 484 2.09 21.55 -36.96
N LYS A 485 1.57 20.45 -36.42
CA LYS A 485 0.18 20.05 -36.52
C LYS A 485 -0.61 20.39 -35.24
N LYS A 486 -1.92 20.47 -35.38
CA LYS A 486 -2.85 20.57 -34.25
C LYS A 486 -3.40 19.20 -33.91
N TYR A 487 -3.52 18.92 -32.61
CA TYR A 487 -4.03 17.66 -32.07
C TYR A 487 -5.18 17.93 -31.12
N PRO A 488 -6.19 17.06 -31.05
CA PRO A 488 -7.14 17.09 -29.95
C PRO A 488 -6.43 16.73 -28.65
N VAL A 489 -6.83 17.36 -27.53
CA VAL A 489 -6.28 17.13 -26.21
C VAL A 489 -7.29 16.43 -25.34
N LEU A 490 -6.88 15.34 -24.67
CA LEU A 490 -7.61 14.67 -23.60
C LEU A 490 -6.96 15.05 -22.27
N VAL A 491 -7.69 15.79 -21.43
CA VAL A 491 -7.24 16.13 -20.07
C VAL A 491 -7.79 15.12 -19.09
N TYR A 492 -6.92 14.43 -18.36
CA TYR A 492 -7.29 13.49 -17.32
C TYR A 492 -7.06 14.10 -15.94
N VAL A 493 -8.14 14.32 -15.20
CA VAL A 493 -8.16 15.04 -13.93
C VAL A 493 -8.69 14.15 -12.83
N TYR A 494 -8.07 14.17 -11.65
CA TYR A 494 -8.66 13.77 -10.39
C TYR A 494 -9.24 14.99 -9.67
N GLY A 495 -8.40 15.98 -9.37
CA GLY A 495 -8.79 17.29 -8.86
C GLY A 495 -9.06 17.39 -7.37
N GLY A 496 -9.19 16.28 -6.66
CA GLY A 496 -9.48 16.23 -5.22
C GLY A 496 -8.24 16.02 -4.34
N PRO A 497 -8.42 15.95 -3.01
CA PRO A 497 -7.34 15.73 -2.04
C PRO A 497 -6.77 14.31 -2.13
N HIS A 498 -5.63 14.08 -1.47
CA HIS A 498 -4.97 12.78 -1.27
C HIS A 498 -4.58 12.02 -2.56
N ALA A 499 -4.60 12.67 -3.71
CA ALA A 499 -4.20 12.04 -4.96
C ALA A 499 -2.98 12.73 -5.58
N GLN A 500 -2.07 11.91 -6.07
CA GLN A 500 -0.96 12.31 -6.92
C GLN A 500 -0.98 11.49 -8.19
N MET A 501 -1.21 12.15 -9.33
CA MET A 501 -1.37 11.50 -10.63
C MET A 501 -0.07 11.52 -11.45
N VAL A 502 0.85 12.42 -11.13
CA VAL A 502 2.13 12.60 -11.83
C VAL A 502 3.27 12.10 -10.96
N THR A 503 3.79 10.91 -11.29
CA THR A 503 4.84 10.25 -10.51
C THR A 503 6.01 9.85 -11.39
N ASN A 504 7.23 9.87 -10.83
CA ASN A 504 8.43 9.37 -11.52
C ASN A 504 8.52 7.85 -11.38
N ARG A 505 7.67 7.17 -12.15
CA ARG A 505 7.61 5.71 -12.31
C ARG A 505 7.66 5.34 -13.78
N TRP A 506 7.79 4.05 -14.08
CA TRP A 506 7.64 3.56 -15.44
C TRP A 506 6.30 4.02 -16.05
N ASN A 507 6.34 4.46 -17.29
CA ASN A 507 5.20 5.08 -17.98
C ASN A 507 4.61 6.30 -17.24
N GLY A 508 5.40 6.98 -16.39
CA GLY A 508 4.93 8.11 -15.57
C GLY A 508 3.81 7.75 -14.58
N GLY A 509 3.67 6.46 -14.24
CA GLY A 509 2.60 5.96 -13.38
C GLY A 509 1.21 5.91 -14.04
N GLY A 510 1.10 6.22 -15.34
CA GLY A 510 -0.21 6.23 -16.02
C GLY A 510 -0.58 4.89 -16.65
N PRO A 511 -1.89 4.63 -16.80
CA PRO A 511 -2.40 3.40 -17.44
C PRO A 511 -2.18 3.44 -18.96
N PHE A 512 -2.04 2.27 -19.58
CA PHE A 512 -1.70 2.14 -21.01
C PHE A 512 -2.76 2.64 -21.99
N TRP A 513 -4.02 2.81 -21.54
CA TRP A 513 -5.02 3.43 -22.39
C TRP A 513 -4.63 4.88 -22.78
N MET A 514 -3.84 5.59 -21.95
CA MET A 514 -3.34 6.92 -22.28
C MET A 514 -2.36 6.87 -23.46
N ASN A 515 -1.49 5.84 -23.52
CA ASN A 515 -0.61 5.61 -24.65
C ASN A 515 -1.40 5.26 -25.91
N GLU A 516 -2.47 4.49 -25.75
CA GLU A 516 -3.32 4.06 -26.88
C GLU A 516 -4.07 5.27 -27.48
N PHE A 517 -4.65 6.15 -26.64
CA PHE A 517 -5.26 7.40 -27.11
C PHE A 517 -4.22 8.31 -27.78
N ALA A 518 -3.00 8.37 -27.26
CA ALA A 518 -1.91 9.10 -27.93
C ALA A 518 -1.64 8.52 -29.33
N ASN A 519 -1.62 7.19 -29.49
CA ASN A 519 -1.46 6.54 -30.79
C ASN A 519 -2.62 6.81 -31.76
N ARG A 520 -3.81 7.15 -31.26
CA ARG A 520 -4.95 7.63 -32.10
C ARG A 520 -4.84 9.10 -32.48
N GLY A 521 -3.77 9.78 -32.11
CA GLY A 521 -3.52 11.17 -32.48
C GLY A 521 -4.06 12.18 -31.48
N TYR A 522 -4.28 11.80 -30.20
CA TYR A 522 -4.57 12.72 -29.12
C TYR A 522 -3.28 13.09 -28.38
N ILE A 523 -3.23 14.29 -27.84
CA ILE A 523 -2.33 14.60 -26.72
C ILE A 523 -3.09 14.24 -25.44
N VAL A 524 -2.54 13.35 -24.59
CA VAL A 524 -3.15 13.06 -23.30
C VAL A 524 -2.35 13.78 -22.22
N PHE A 525 -3.04 14.61 -21.45
CA PHE A 525 -2.44 15.52 -20.49
C PHE A 525 -3.01 15.29 -19.09
N THR A 526 -2.15 15.32 -18.08
CA THR A 526 -2.51 15.22 -16.66
C THR A 526 -1.69 16.26 -15.90
N LEU A 527 -2.31 16.95 -14.95
CA LEU A 527 -1.68 17.93 -14.08
C LEU A 527 -2.11 17.68 -12.65
N ASP A 528 -1.15 17.67 -11.70
CA ASP A 528 -1.41 17.72 -10.28
C ASP A 528 -1.58 19.17 -9.83
N ASN A 529 -2.84 19.54 -9.57
CA ASN A 529 -3.24 20.88 -9.14
C ASN A 529 -3.02 21.09 -7.65
N ARG A 530 -3.20 22.32 -7.17
CA ARG A 530 -3.33 22.61 -5.74
C ARG A 530 -4.41 21.73 -5.12
N GLY A 531 -4.13 21.16 -3.94
CA GLY A 531 -4.94 20.12 -3.34
C GLY A 531 -4.37 18.71 -3.50
N SER A 532 -3.42 18.48 -4.43
CA SER A 532 -2.78 17.18 -4.62
C SER A 532 -1.84 16.84 -3.47
N ALA A 533 -1.70 15.53 -3.18
CA ALA A 533 -0.89 15.00 -2.10
C ALA A 533 0.62 15.22 -2.26
N HIS A 534 1.34 15.03 -1.15
CA HIS A 534 2.80 15.06 -1.03
C HIS A 534 3.45 16.43 -1.26
N ARG A 535 2.72 17.50 -1.01
CA ARG A 535 3.17 18.88 -1.24
C ARG A 535 3.13 19.75 0.01
N GLY A 536 2.77 19.17 1.16
CA GLY A 536 2.58 19.87 2.42
C GLY A 536 1.22 20.55 2.55
N THR A 537 0.86 20.86 3.80
CA THR A 537 -0.47 21.35 4.16
C THR A 537 -0.85 22.65 3.45
N ASP A 538 0.10 23.56 3.25
CA ASP A 538 -0.17 24.85 2.57
C ASP A 538 -0.62 24.67 1.11
N PHE A 539 -0.14 23.63 0.43
CA PHE A 539 -0.53 23.31 -0.93
C PHE A 539 -1.81 22.46 -0.96
N GLU A 540 -1.89 21.44 -0.11
CA GLU A 540 -2.98 20.48 -0.10
C GLU A 540 -4.29 21.09 0.41
N GLN A 541 -4.22 21.90 1.43
CA GLN A 541 -5.41 22.46 2.09
C GLN A 541 -6.02 23.67 1.41
N GLN A 542 -5.55 24.07 0.22
CA GLN A 542 -6.15 25.19 -0.53
C GLN A 542 -7.55 24.89 -1.05
N ILE A 543 -7.91 23.63 -1.20
CA ILE A 543 -9.23 23.19 -1.66
C ILE A 543 -10.26 23.01 -0.54
N HIS A 544 -9.89 23.28 0.73
CA HIS A 544 -10.76 23.05 1.87
C HIS A 544 -12.10 23.78 1.72
N ARG A 545 -13.21 22.99 1.67
CA ARG A 545 -14.60 23.43 1.52
C ARG A 545 -14.89 24.31 0.30
N GLN A 546 -14.05 24.26 -0.74
CA GLN A 546 -14.20 25.05 -1.96
C GLN A 546 -13.72 24.32 -3.21
N LEU A 547 -14.08 23.03 -3.32
CA LEU A 547 -13.80 22.23 -4.52
C LEU A 547 -14.40 22.89 -5.76
N GLY A 548 -13.67 22.79 -6.90
CA GLY A 548 -14.06 23.38 -8.18
C GLY A 548 -13.59 24.84 -8.34
N THR A 549 -12.65 25.31 -7.53
CA THR A 549 -12.10 26.67 -7.58
C THR A 549 -10.63 26.67 -8.00
N VAL A 550 -9.69 26.62 -7.08
CA VAL A 550 -8.25 26.74 -7.37
C VAL A 550 -7.72 25.60 -8.24
N GLU A 551 -8.25 24.39 -8.08
CA GLU A 551 -7.92 23.26 -8.93
C GLU A 551 -8.37 23.49 -10.38
N MET A 552 -9.53 24.13 -10.61
CA MET A 552 -9.98 24.48 -11.95
C MET A 552 -9.07 25.55 -12.58
N GLU A 553 -8.67 26.55 -11.80
CA GLU A 553 -7.73 27.58 -12.25
C GLU A 553 -6.40 26.96 -12.72
N ASP A 554 -5.87 26.01 -11.94
CA ASP A 554 -4.63 25.29 -12.25
C ASP A 554 -4.78 24.43 -13.51
N GLN A 555 -5.89 23.68 -13.63
CA GLN A 555 -6.15 22.87 -14.82
C GLN A 555 -6.28 23.75 -16.09
N LEU A 556 -6.95 24.89 -16.01
CA LEU A 556 -7.05 25.85 -17.13
C LEU A 556 -5.70 26.44 -17.50
N ALA A 557 -4.84 26.77 -16.52
CA ALA A 557 -3.48 27.21 -16.78
C ALA A 557 -2.63 26.12 -17.47
N GLY A 558 -2.88 24.84 -17.13
CA GLY A 558 -2.21 23.71 -17.77
C GLY A 558 -2.62 23.46 -19.22
N VAL A 559 -3.82 23.85 -19.60
CA VAL A 559 -4.36 23.67 -20.97
C VAL A 559 -4.03 24.87 -21.88
N ALA A 560 -3.77 26.05 -21.31
CA ALA A 560 -3.45 27.29 -22.05
C ALA A 560 -2.04 27.26 -22.65
#